data_d52e867fb733efcf010c938ce076f7c0
#
_entry.id   d52e867fb733efcf010c938ce076f7c0
#
_cell.length_a   1.000
_cell.length_b   1.000
_cell.length_c   1.000
_cell.angle_alpha   90.00
_cell.angle_beta   90.00
_cell.angle_gamma   90.00
#
_symmetry.space_group_name_H-M   'P 1'
#
loop_
_entity.id
_entity.type
_entity.pdbx_description
1 polymer ?
#
loop_
_entity_poly.entity_id
_entity_poly.type
_entity_poly.pdbx_seq_one_letter_code
_entity_poly.pdbx_strand_id
1 'polypeptide(L)'
;MIAPIDVHAVLQESVPGPYAALVTRPTGRAVRERIERAIADAPVAWMDFSGVRCIDYSCADEIVAKLLRTVEILLLKGVTEAHRLAIEPVLQGHNLAVVILTGTGLEVLGPPEAAALVCEELLTRRLAERTAGGTLALTAA
;
A
#
# COMPACT_ATOMS: atom_id res chain seq x y z
N MET A 1 -11.76 -3.39 11.66
CA MET A 1 -10.67 -3.11 10.71
C MET A 1 -9.55 -2.38 11.42
N ILE A 2 -8.33 -2.73 11.13
CA ILE A 2 -7.14 -2.10 11.72
C ILE A 2 -7.00 -0.68 11.17
N ALA A 3 -6.65 0.27 12.04
CA ALA A 3 -6.41 1.66 11.62
C ALA A 3 -5.22 1.72 10.65
N PRO A 4 -5.24 2.61 9.64
CA PRO A 4 -4.11 2.73 8.73
C PRO A 4 -2.86 3.25 9.43
N ILE A 5 -1.71 2.75 8.98
CA ILE A 5 -0.41 3.21 9.45
C ILE A 5 -0.09 4.50 8.72
N ASP A 6 0.20 5.57 9.47
CA ASP A 6 0.60 6.86 8.91
C ASP A 6 2.06 6.78 8.46
N VAL A 7 2.27 6.62 7.17
CA VAL A 7 3.62 6.44 6.60
C VAL A 7 4.49 7.69 6.82
N HIS A 8 3.91 8.87 6.75
CA HIS A 8 4.65 10.12 7.01
C HIS A 8 5.17 10.17 8.45
N ALA A 9 4.35 9.78 9.42
CA ALA A 9 4.78 9.73 10.82
C ALA A 9 5.92 8.71 11.00
N VAL A 10 5.81 7.54 10.36
CA VAL A 10 6.87 6.53 10.41
C VAL A 10 8.17 7.07 9.78
N LEU A 11 8.05 7.78 8.66
CA LEU A 11 9.21 8.40 8.01
C LEU A 11 9.91 9.37 8.95
N GLN A 12 9.16 10.22 9.65
CA GLN A 12 9.73 11.18 10.58
C GLN A 12 10.41 10.53 11.79
N GLU A 13 9.88 9.41 12.24
CA GLU A 13 10.51 8.62 13.30
C GLU A 13 11.78 7.90 12.84
N SER A 14 11.85 7.56 11.55
CA SER A 14 12.94 6.78 10.98
C SER A 14 14.12 7.63 10.54
N VAL A 15 13.88 8.87 10.11
CA VAL A 15 14.89 9.76 9.55
C VAL A 15 14.77 11.13 10.23
N PRO A 16 15.85 11.64 10.85
CA PRO A 16 15.80 12.96 11.51
C PRO A 16 15.53 14.08 10.51
N GLY A 17 14.76 15.09 10.91
CA GLY A 17 14.49 16.28 10.13
C GLY A 17 13.08 16.34 9.56
N PRO A 18 12.72 17.45 8.90
CA PRO A 18 11.36 17.67 8.39
C PRO A 18 11.15 17.05 7.01
N TYR A 19 11.38 15.75 6.88
CA TYR A 19 11.25 15.06 5.61
C TYR A 19 9.80 14.68 5.32
N ALA A 20 9.38 14.90 4.07
CA ALA A 20 8.10 14.45 3.55
C ALA A 20 8.27 13.58 2.29
N ALA A 21 9.52 13.22 1.97
CA ALA A 21 9.86 12.47 0.77
C ALA A 21 10.47 11.12 1.11
N LEU A 22 9.97 10.08 0.48
CA LEU A 22 10.53 8.73 0.56
C LEU A 22 11.50 8.55 -0.61
N VAL A 23 12.76 8.87 -0.37
CA VAL A 23 13.82 8.76 -1.36
C VAL A 23 14.98 7.99 -0.75
N THR A 24 15.72 7.32 -1.59
CA THR A 24 16.85 6.43 -1.27
C THR A 24 16.43 5.13 -0.59
N ARG A 25 17.10 4.06 -0.95
CA ARG A 25 16.80 2.72 -0.44
C ARG A 25 17.02 2.57 1.07
N PRO A 26 18.08 3.15 1.68
CA PRO A 26 18.22 3.07 3.14
C PRO A 26 17.05 3.69 3.90
N THR A 27 16.50 4.80 3.42
CA THR A 27 15.31 5.42 4.01
C THR A 27 14.11 4.49 3.88
N GLY A 28 13.88 3.94 2.69
CA GLY A 28 12.80 3.00 2.46
C GLY A 28 12.88 1.78 3.35
N ARG A 29 14.08 1.24 3.54
CA ARG A 29 14.31 0.09 4.41
C ARG A 29 13.98 0.42 5.86
N ALA A 30 14.44 1.57 6.36
CA ALA A 30 14.18 1.98 7.74
C ALA A 30 12.68 2.12 8.00
N VAL A 31 11.96 2.73 7.06
CA VAL A 31 10.50 2.89 7.15
C VAL A 31 9.82 1.51 7.10
N ARG A 32 10.20 0.64 6.17
CA ARG A 32 9.64 -0.70 6.06
C ARG A 32 9.81 -1.50 7.34
N GLU A 33 11.00 -1.48 7.94
CA GLU A 33 11.27 -2.24 9.16
C GLU A 33 10.37 -1.79 10.32
N ARG A 34 10.12 -0.50 10.44
CA ARG A 34 9.19 0.02 11.46
C ARG A 34 7.75 -0.39 11.17
N ILE A 35 7.34 -0.34 9.91
CA ILE A 35 6.01 -0.79 9.50
C ILE A 35 5.84 -2.27 9.79
N GLU A 36 6.83 -3.08 9.47
CA GLU A 36 6.78 -4.53 9.75
C GLU A 36 6.59 -4.82 11.23
N ARG A 37 7.26 -4.08 12.09
CA ARG A 37 7.06 -4.23 13.54
C ARG A 37 5.66 -3.84 13.98
N ALA A 38 5.11 -2.79 13.39
CA ALA A 38 3.76 -2.32 13.72
C ALA A 38 2.68 -3.29 13.23
N ILE A 39 2.88 -3.89 12.07
CA ILE A 39 1.95 -4.86 11.49
C ILE A 39 2.02 -6.20 12.22
N ALA A 40 3.21 -6.60 12.66
CA ALA A 40 3.50 -7.91 13.23
C ALA A 40 3.08 -9.04 12.25
N ASP A 41 2.22 -9.95 12.65
CA ASP A 41 1.81 -11.09 11.82
C ASP A 41 0.46 -10.89 11.14
N ALA A 42 -0.05 -9.65 11.08
CA ALA A 42 -1.35 -9.39 10.47
C ALA A 42 -1.32 -9.74 8.97
N PRO A 43 -2.31 -10.47 8.45
CA PRO A 43 -2.34 -10.82 7.02
C PRO A 43 -2.74 -9.66 6.12
N VAL A 44 -3.39 -8.64 6.68
CA VAL A 44 -3.84 -7.46 5.95
C VAL A 44 -3.27 -6.24 6.62
N ALA A 45 -2.61 -5.38 5.84
CA ALA A 45 -2.06 -4.13 6.33
C ALA A 45 -2.66 -2.96 5.55
N TRP A 46 -2.82 -1.83 6.24
CA TRP A 46 -3.37 -0.62 5.66
C TRP A 46 -2.40 0.52 5.91
N MET A 47 -1.98 1.22 4.85
CA MET A 47 -1.04 2.33 4.93
C MET A 47 -1.65 3.61 4.37
N ASP A 48 -1.39 4.73 5.05
CA ASP A 48 -1.83 6.06 4.64
C ASP A 48 -0.62 6.88 4.17
N PHE A 49 -0.63 7.27 2.89
CA PHE A 49 0.43 8.07 2.28
C PHE A 49 0.12 9.57 2.27
N SER A 50 -0.95 10.01 2.94
CA SER A 50 -1.44 11.39 2.83
C SER A 50 -0.39 12.45 3.19
N GLY A 51 0.52 12.21 4.07
CA GLY A 51 1.56 13.17 4.43
C GLY A 51 2.83 13.06 3.59
N VAL A 52 2.94 12.03 2.76
CA VAL A 52 4.14 11.77 1.96
C VAL A 52 4.04 12.53 0.64
N ARG A 53 4.99 13.44 0.40
CA ARG A 53 4.97 14.29 -0.80
C ARG A 53 5.36 13.51 -2.04
N CYS A 54 6.41 12.69 -1.95
CA CYS A 54 6.84 11.86 -3.08
C CYS A 54 7.51 10.57 -2.58
N ILE A 55 7.60 9.61 -3.48
CA ILE A 55 8.27 8.34 -3.24
C ILE A 55 9.03 7.96 -4.50
N ASP A 56 10.27 7.48 -4.37
CA ASP A 56 11.02 6.99 -5.52
C ASP A 56 10.86 5.47 -5.69
N TYR A 57 11.39 4.95 -6.80
CA TYR A 57 11.32 3.52 -7.11
C TYR A 57 11.93 2.66 -6.00
N SER A 58 13.09 3.06 -5.47
CA SER A 58 13.78 2.27 -4.47
C SER A 58 12.99 2.15 -3.17
N CYS A 59 12.32 3.23 -2.76
CA CYS A 59 11.45 3.21 -1.59
C CYS A 59 10.16 2.43 -1.84
N ALA A 60 9.59 2.56 -3.04
CA ALA A 60 8.42 1.77 -3.41
C ALA A 60 8.75 0.27 -3.39
N ASP A 61 9.92 -0.11 -3.88
CA ASP A 61 10.38 -1.49 -3.84
C ASP A 61 10.55 -1.98 -2.40
N GLU A 62 11.21 -1.20 -1.56
CA GLU A 62 11.41 -1.56 -0.15
C GLU A 62 10.10 -1.64 0.64
N ILE A 63 9.23 -0.67 0.47
CA ILE A 63 8.02 -0.57 1.28
C ILE A 63 6.90 -1.46 0.71
N VAL A 64 6.59 -1.33 -0.57
CA VAL A 64 5.45 -2.04 -1.15
C VAL A 64 5.79 -3.49 -1.49
N ALA A 65 6.81 -3.71 -2.32
CA ALA A 65 7.11 -5.05 -2.79
C ALA A 65 7.57 -5.97 -1.66
N LYS A 66 8.42 -5.49 -0.78
CA LYS A 66 8.93 -6.32 0.31
C LYS A 66 7.88 -6.58 1.40
N LEU A 67 6.99 -5.62 1.67
CA LEU A 67 5.88 -5.88 2.60
C LEU A 67 4.96 -6.96 2.05
N LEU A 68 4.73 -7.00 0.75
CA LEU A 68 3.88 -8.01 0.13
C LEU A 68 4.46 -9.43 0.20
N ARG A 69 5.69 -9.59 0.68
CA ARG A 69 6.25 -10.92 0.99
C ARG A 69 5.74 -11.46 2.33
N THR A 70 5.30 -10.57 3.22
CA THR A 70 4.85 -10.94 4.57
C THR A 70 3.38 -10.74 4.79
N VAL A 71 2.74 -9.78 4.10
CA VAL A 71 1.30 -9.58 4.19
C VAL A 71 0.64 -10.10 2.91
N GLU A 72 -0.58 -10.56 3.03
CA GLU A 72 -1.32 -11.11 1.89
C GLU A 72 -2.03 -10.00 1.11
N ILE A 73 -2.53 -8.99 1.80
CA ILE A 73 -3.22 -7.87 1.18
C ILE A 73 -2.69 -6.57 1.77
N LEU A 74 -2.30 -5.65 0.90
CA LEU A 74 -1.84 -4.32 1.28
C LEU A 74 -2.81 -3.28 0.73
N LEU A 75 -3.42 -2.53 1.63
CA LEU A 75 -4.35 -1.45 1.30
C LEU A 75 -3.63 -0.11 1.44
N LEU A 76 -3.76 0.75 0.45
CA LEU A 76 -3.14 2.08 0.44
C LEU A 76 -4.20 3.16 0.32
N LYS A 77 -4.10 4.21 1.13
CA LYS A 77 -4.94 5.39 0.98
C LYS A 77 -4.05 6.65 0.88
N GLY A 78 -4.62 7.74 0.40
CA GLY A 78 -3.88 8.97 0.24
C GLY A 78 -2.83 8.93 -0.86
N VAL A 79 -3.01 8.03 -1.83
CA VAL A 79 -2.06 7.84 -2.93
C VAL A 79 -2.33 8.86 -4.03
N THR A 80 -1.32 9.68 -4.35
CA THR A 80 -1.38 10.64 -5.44
C THR A 80 -0.97 9.99 -6.76
N GLU A 81 -1.16 10.72 -7.85
CA GLU A 81 -0.68 10.26 -9.16
C GLU A 81 0.83 10.06 -9.16
N ALA A 82 1.57 10.95 -8.49
CA ALA A 82 3.02 10.81 -8.36
C ALA A 82 3.41 9.52 -7.61
N HIS A 83 2.67 9.18 -6.56
CA HIS A 83 2.88 7.92 -5.84
C HIS A 83 2.65 6.72 -6.76
N ARG A 84 1.57 6.75 -7.55
CA ARG A 84 1.24 5.66 -8.48
C ARG A 84 2.34 5.47 -9.52
N LEU A 85 2.89 6.55 -10.07
CA LEU A 85 3.96 6.47 -11.07
C LEU A 85 5.21 5.77 -10.54
N ALA A 86 5.49 5.87 -9.25
CA ALA A 86 6.62 5.17 -8.63
C ALA A 86 6.28 3.73 -8.25
N ILE A 87 5.05 3.48 -7.84
CA ILE A 87 4.63 2.17 -7.35
C ILE A 87 4.34 1.19 -8.50
N GLU A 88 3.71 1.64 -9.58
CA GLU A 88 3.34 0.78 -10.71
C GLU A 88 4.51 -0.04 -11.29
N PRO A 89 5.69 0.56 -11.59
CA PRO A 89 6.80 -0.23 -12.12
C PRO A 89 7.27 -1.33 -11.18
N VAL A 90 7.22 -1.08 -9.87
CA VAL A 90 7.58 -2.08 -8.85
C VAL A 90 6.60 -3.25 -8.90
N LEU A 91 5.31 -2.96 -8.97
CA LEU A 91 4.28 -4.00 -9.06
C LEU A 91 4.44 -4.84 -10.34
N GLN A 92 4.67 -4.18 -11.47
CA GLN A 92 4.90 -4.86 -12.73
C GLN A 92 6.13 -5.77 -12.68
N GLY A 93 7.23 -5.26 -12.13
CA GLY A 93 8.48 -6.01 -12.06
C GLY A 93 8.42 -7.23 -11.15
N HIS A 94 7.58 -7.22 -10.12
CA HIS A 94 7.46 -8.32 -9.16
C HIS A 94 6.18 -9.14 -9.34
N ASN A 95 5.35 -8.81 -10.31
CA ASN A 95 4.03 -9.44 -10.51
C ASN A 95 3.19 -9.42 -9.24
N LEU A 96 3.06 -8.23 -8.65
CA LEU A 96 2.32 -8.01 -7.41
C LEU A 96 1.20 -7.01 -7.65
N ALA A 97 0.21 -7.00 -6.76
CA ALA A 97 -0.88 -6.04 -6.79
C ALA A 97 -1.16 -5.49 -5.40
N VAL A 98 -1.61 -4.24 -5.36
CA VAL A 98 -2.04 -3.57 -4.12
C VAL A 98 -3.45 -3.05 -4.31
N VAL A 99 -4.12 -2.75 -3.21
CA VAL A 99 -5.46 -2.18 -3.21
C VAL A 99 -5.36 -0.71 -2.86
N ILE A 100 -5.94 0.15 -3.69
CA ILE A 100 -5.92 1.60 -3.47
C ILE A 100 -7.32 2.07 -3.15
N LEU A 101 -7.46 2.78 -2.03
CA LEU A 101 -8.72 3.43 -1.68
C LEU A 101 -8.83 4.73 -2.48
N THR A 102 -9.89 4.84 -3.27
CA THR A 102 -10.18 6.03 -4.07
C THR A 102 -11.40 6.75 -3.50
N GLY A 103 -11.73 7.92 -4.05
CA GLY A 103 -12.93 8.65 -3.65
C GLY A 103 -14.23 7.91 -3.95
N THR A 104 -14.22 6.94 -4.86
CA THR A 104 -15.41 6.19 -5.30
C THR A 104 -15.42 4.74 -4.86
N GLY A 105 -14.35 4.25 -4.22
CA GLY A 105 -14.30 2.86 -3.78
C GLY A 105 -12.88 2.34 -3.73
N LEU A 106 -12.68 1.13 -4.24
CA LEU A 106 -11.38 0.47 -4.26
C LEU A 106 -10.95 0.22 -5.70
N GLU A 107 -9.66 0.37 -5.93
CA GLU A 107 -9.03 0.00 -7.20
C GLU A 107 -7.90 -0.98 -6.89
N VAL A 108 -7.79 -2.06 -7.67
CA VAL A 108 -6.68 -3.00 -7.54
C VAL A 108 -5.64 -2.66 -8.61
N LEU A 109 -4.45 -2.29 -8.17
CA LEU A 109 -3.37 -1.82 -9.04
C LEU A 109 -2.30 -2.90 -9.16
N GLY A 110 -1.95 -3.26 -10.38
CA GLY A 110 -0.92 -4.26 -10.67
C GLY A 110 -1.20 -5.00 -11.97
N PRO A 111 -0.33 -5.95 -12.34
CA PRO A 111 -0.57 -6.76 -13.54
C PRO A 111 -1.87 -7.55 -13.45
N PRO A 112 -2.52 -7.83 -14.58
CA PRO A 112 -3.87 -8.45 -14.59
C PRO A 112 -4.00 -9.72 -13.75
N GLU A 113 -3.02 -10.61 -13.79
CA GLU A 113 -3.07 -11.86 -13.02
C GLU A 113 -3.02 -11.61 -11.52
N ALA A 114 -2.06 -10.78 -11.07
CA ALA A 114 -1.91 -10.44 -9.67
C ALA A 114 -3.13 -9.66 -9.18
N ALA A 115 -3.62 -8.72 -9.98
CA ALA A 115 -4.80 -7.92 -9.63
C ALA A 115 -6.04 -8.79 -9.49
N ALA A 116 -6.23 -9.78 -10.37
CA ALA A 116 -7.36 -10.69 -10.29
C ALA A 116 -7.35 -11.53 -9.00
N LEU A 117 -6.17 -12.03 -8.62
CA LEU A 117 -6.03 -12.80 -7.39
C LEU A 117 -6.35 -11.96 -6.15
N VAL A 118 -5.85 -10.72 -6.10
CA VAL A 118 -6.12 -9.82 -4.98
C VAL A 118 -7.61 -9.47 -4.93
N CYS A 119 -8.22 -9.20 -6.06
CA CYS A 119 -9.67 -8.91 -6.13
C CYS A 119 -10.48 -10.08 -5.58
N GLU A 120 -10.14 -11.31 -5.97
CA GLU A 120 -10.80 -12.51 -5.48
C GLU A 120 -10.63 -12.66 -3.97
N GLU A 121 -9.43 -12.43 -3.45
CA GLU A 121 -9.15 -12.50 -2.02
C GLU A 121 -9.96 -11.45 -1.22
N LEU A 122 -10.06 -10.24 -1.75
CA LEU A 122 -10.86 -9.20 -1.12
C LEU A 122 -12.32 -9.62 -0.97
N LEU A 123 -12.89 -10.20 -2.01
CA LEU A 123 -14.27 -10.64 -1.99
C LEU A 123 -14.48 -11.87 -1.10
N THR A 124 -13.57 -12.83 -1.19
CA THR A 124 -13.63 -14.07 -0.39
C THR A 124 -13.50 -13.77 1.10
N ARG A 125 -12.62 -12.85 1.48
CA ARG A 125 -12.44 -12.45 2.88
C ARG A 125 -13.48 -11.44 3.37
N ARG A 126 -14.39 -11.01 2.49
CA ARG A 126 -15.42 -10.03 2.77
C ARG A 126 -14.86 -8.68 3.22
N LEU A 127 -13.67 -8.33 2.73
CA LEU A 127 -13.07 -7.01 2.94
C LEU A 127 -13.64 -5.98 1.97
N ALA A 128 -14.09 -6.45 0.83
CA ALA A 128 -14.72 -5.62 -0.19
C ALA A 128 -15.98 -6.29 -0.72
N GLU A 129 -16.86 -5.48 -1.31
CA GLU A 129 -18.06 -5.97 -1.99
C GLU A 129 -18.21 -5.24 -3.32
N ARG A 130 -18.92 -5.86 -4.26
CA ARG A 130 -19.23 -5.20 -5.52
C ARG A 130 -20.45 -4.34 -5.35
N THR A 131 -20.36 -3.10 -5.83
CA THR A 131 -21.49 -2.17 -5.84
C THR A 131 -22.43 -2.48 -7.00
N ALA A 132 -23.59 -1.82 -7.03
CA ALA A 132 -24.55 -1.95 -8.12
C ALA A 132 -23.96 -1.58 -9.48
N GLY A 133 -22.95 -0.69 -9.51
CA GLY A 133 -22.24 -0.31 -10.72
C GLY A 133 -21.11 -1.26 -11.12
N GLY A 134 -20.87 -2.34 -10.36
CA GLY A 134 -19.81 -3.29 -10.63
C GLY A 134 -18.44 -2.92 -10.09
N THR A 135 -18.32 -1.81 -9.39
CA THR A 135 -17.07 -1.38 -8.75
C THR A 135 -16.89 -2.06 -7.40
N LEU A 136 -15.69 -1.96 -6.83
CA LEU A 136 -15.41 -2.48 -5.50
C LEU A 136 -15.52 -1.38 -4.46
N ALA A 137 -16.05 -1.73 -3.28
CA ALA A 137 -16.10 -0.83 -2.14
C ALA A 137 -15.73 -1.61 -0.89
N LEU A 138 -15.16 -0.91 0.11
CA LEU A 138 -14.87 -1.52 1.41
C LEU A 138 -16.17 -1.98 2.04
N THR A 139 -16.14 -3.20 2.57
CA THR A 139 -17.27 -3.71 3.33
C THR A 139 -17.38 -2.90 4.63
N ALA A 140 -18.59 -2.46 4.96
CA ALA A 140 -18.82 -1.76 6.21
C ALA A 140 -18.52 -2.69 7.38
N ALA A 141 -17.77 -2.19 8.35
CA ALA A 141 -17.39 -2.97 9.53
C ALA A 141 -18.59 -3.21 10.44
#